data_5f7b23fcbdde0956aacb0639cb7c39b8
#
_entry.id   5f7b23fcbdde0956aacb0639cb7c39b8
#
_cell.length_a   1.000
_cell.length_b   1.000
_cell.length_c   1.000
_cell.angle_alpha   90.00
_cell.angle_beta   90.00
_cell.angle_gamma   90.00
#
_symmetry.space_group_name_H-M   'P 1'
#
loop_
_entity.id
_entity.type
_entity.pdbx_description
1 polymer ?
#
loop_
_entity_poly.entity_id
_entity_poly.type
_entity_poly.pdbx_seq_one_letter_code
_entity_poly.pdbx_strand_id
1 'polypeptide(L)'
;VNLINAHGPYAVGITGEDAALFTAVRRSVTVDGVATDIGLVGDVDHVNTDAVVDLIAAGRIPVVSTIAPDVDGVVHNINADTAAAALAEALGAEKLLMLTDVEGLYTRWPDRDSLVSEIDTATLTRLLPTLEAGMVPKIEACLRAVTGGVPSAHVVDGRVAHCVLVELFTDEGTGTKVTKP
;
A
#
# COMPACT_ATOMS: atom_id res chain seq x y z
N VAL A 1 -15.25 7.29 2.10
CA VAL A 1 -16.55 6.83 2.66
C VAL A 1 -17.70 7.45 1.89
N ASN A 2 -17.83 8.77 1.87
CA ASN A 2 -19.01 9.47 1.33
C ASN A 2 -19.31 9.14 -0.14
N LEU A 3 -18.29 9.12 -1.01
CA LEU A 3 -18.46 8.81 -2.44
C LEU A 3 -18.97 7.38 -2.67
N ILE A 4 -18.47 6.41 -1.90
CA ILE A 4 -18.94 5.03 -1.98
C ILE A 4 -20.38 4.95 -1.46
N ASN A 5 -20.68 5.63 -0.35
CA ASN A 5 -22.00 5.60 0.28
C ASN A 5 -23.09 6.39 -0.49
N ALA A 6 -22.72 7.16 -1.52
CA ALA A 6 -23.67 7.72 -2.47
C ALA A 6 -24.41 6.61 -3.29
N HIS A 7 -23.84 5.41 -3.37
CA HIS A 7 -24.41 4.25 -4.06
C HIS A 7 -25.11 3.24 -3.13
N GLY A 8 -25.10 3.47 -1.81
CA GLY A 8 -25.66 2.60 -0.79
C GLY A 8 -24.79 2.57 0.47
N PRO A 9 -25.28 2.04 1.59
CA PRO A 9 -24.55 2.07 2.87
C PRO A 9 -23.44 1.00 2.91
N TYR A 10 -22.48 1.10 2.01
CA TYR A 10 -21.44 0.07 1.83
C TYR A 10 -20.16 0.36 2.64
N ALA A 11 -19.68 1.60 2.66
CA ALA A 11 -18.38 1.94 3.24
C ALA A 11 -18.48 2.32 4.72
N VAL A 12 -17.53 1.84 5.51
CA VAL A 12 -17.30 2.22 6.91
C VAL A 12 -15.90 2.77 7.06
N GLY A 13 -15.79 4.01 7.58
CA GLY A 13 -14.49 4.61 7.90
C GLY A 13 -14.00 4.12 9.26
N ILE A 14 -12.74 3.71 9.31
CA ILE A 14 -12.02 3.34 10.53
C ILE A 14 -10.62 3.92 10.49
N THR A 15 -9.98 4.00 11.65
CA THR A 15 -8.58 4.40 11.79
C THR A 15 -7.73 3.24 12.30
N GLY A 16 -6.43 3.36 12.29
CA GLY A 16 -5.55 2.37 12.92
C GLY A 16 -5.75 2.25 14.44
N GLU A 17 -6.39 3.25 15.08
CA GLU A 17 -6.72 3.22 16.52
C GLU A 17 -7.92 2.32 16.81
N ASP A 18 -8.86 2.21 15.86
CA ASP A 18 -10.11 1.48 16.05
C ASP A 18 -9.83 -0.03 16.20
N ALA A 19 -10.31 -0.61 17.28
CA ALA A 19 -10.09 -2.01 17.65
C ALA A 19 -8.60 -2.43 17.63
N ALA A 20 -7.68 -1.50 17.89
CA ALA A 20 -6.24 -1.71 17.81
C ALA A 20 -5.80 -2.29 16.46
N LEU A 21 -6.39 -1.81 15.36
CA LEU A 21 -6.11 -2.29 14.00
C LEU A 21 -4.62 -2.20 13.67
N PHE A 22 -3.97 -1.07 14.02
CA PHE A 22 -2.52 -0.92 13.91
C PHE A 22 -1.90 -0.55 15.26
N THR A 23 -0.75 -1.14 15.56
CA THR A 23 0.19 -0.60 16.55
C THR A 23 1.34 0.03 15.79
N ALA A 24 1.66 1.28 16.11
CA ALA A 24 2.76 2.01 15.50
C ALA A 24 4.06 1.82 16.27
N VAL A 25 5.18 1.97 15.56
CA VAL A 25 6.49 2.21 16.15
C VAL A 25 7.02 3.53 15.59
N ARG A 26 7.60 4.38 16.47
CA ARG A 26 8.14 5.67 16.05
C ARG A 26 9.25 5.51 15.02
N ARG A 27 9.17 6.28 13.95
CA ARG A 27 10.17 6.29 12.87
C ARG A 27 11.14 7.47 13.05
N SER A 28 12.42 7.20 12.83
CA SER A 28 13.44 8.23 12.63
C SER A 28 14.04 8.09 11.22
N VAL A 29 14.62 9.14 10.71
CA VAL A 29 15.38 9.13 9.44
C VAL A 29 16.84 9.46 9.73
N THR A 30 17.74 8.90 8.92
CA THR A 30 19.16 9.25 9.00
C THR A 30 19.45 10.37 8.02
N VAL A 31 19.87 11.53 8.54
CA VAL A 31 20.32 12.67 7.75
C VAL A 31 21.81 12.88 8.06
N ASP A 32 22.64 12.83 7.05
CA ASP A 32 24.13 12.99 7.18
C ASP A 32 24.75 12.05 8.23
N GLY A 33 24.23 10.82 8.34
CA GLY A 33 24.69 9.82 9.30
C GLY A 33 24.15 9.99 10.73
N VAL A 34 23.29 10.98 10.98
CA VAL A 34 22.67 11.24 12.30
C VAL A 34 21.20 10.85 12.29
N ALA A 35 20.79 10.04 13.26
CA ALA A 35 19.37 9.73 13.47
C ALA A 35 18.62 11.02 13.84
N THR A 36 17.71 11.43 12.97
CA THR A 36 16.93 12.67 13.11
C THR A 36 15.48 12.33 13.40
N ASP A 37 14.94 12.95 14.43
CA ASP A 37 13.53 12.88 14.78
C ASP A 37 12.70 13.67 13.77
N ILE A 38 11.72 13.00 13.16
CA ILE A 38 10.79 13.60 12.19
C ILE A 38 9.38 13.83 12.76
N GLY A 39 9.27 13.87 14.09
CA GLY A 39 8.03 14.13 14.81
C GLY A 39 7.16 12.87 14.96
N LEU A 40 5.84 13.07 14.90
CA LEU A 40 4.85 12.00 15.09
C LEU A 40 4.65 11.20 13.80
N VAL A 41 5.73 10.63 13.29
CA VAL A 41 5.73 9.70 12.14
C VAL A 41 6.10 8.30 12.64
N GLY A 42 5.34 7.31 12.20
CA GLY A 42 5.54 5.91 12.58
C GLY A 42 5.54 4.96 11.40
N ASP A 43 5.98 3.74 11.67
CA ASP A 43 5.77 2.56 10.82
C ASP A 43 4.80 1.60 11.52
N VAL A 44 4.23 0.65 10.78
CA VAL A 44 3.36 -0.39 11.34
C VAL A 44 4.23 -1.47 11.97
N ASP A 45 4.08 -1.66 13.28
CA ASP A 45 4.70 -2.74 14.05
C ASP A 45 3.81 -4.00 14.06
N HIS A 46 2.52 -3.82 14.35
CA HIS A 46 1.56 -4.92 14.43
C HIS A 46 0.23 -4.55 13.76
N VAL A 47 -0.47 -5.57 13.21
CA VAL A 47 -1.80 -5.45 12.62
C VAL A 47 -2.75 -6.46 13.27
N ASN A 48 -3.87 -5.95 13.83
CA ASN A 48 -5.00 -6.77 14.26
C ASN A 48 -6.12 -6.66 13.23
N THR A 49 -6.38 -7.72 12.49
CA THR A 49 -7.34 -7.70 11.38
C THR A 49 -8.79 -7.89 11.76
N ASP A 50 -9.11 -8.19 13.02
CA ASP A 50 -10.45 -8.63 13.47
C ASP A 50 -11.56 -7.70 13.01
N ALA A 51 -11.44 -6.38 13.29
CA ALA A 51 -12.47 -5.41 12.91
C ALA A 51 -12.65 -5.29 11.38
N VAL A 52 -11.57 -5.43 10.61
CA VAL A 52 -11.63 -5.40 9.14
C VAL A 52 -12.33 -6.64 8.61
N VAL A 53 -12.01 -7.82 9.16
CA VAL A 53 -12.63 -9.09 8.79
C VAL A 53 -14.13 -9.07 9.12
N ASP A 54 -14.49 -8.58 10.30
CA ASP A 54 -15.90 -8.45 10.72
C ASP A 54 -16.70 -7.52 9.80
N LEU A 55 -16.12 -6.38 9.41
CA LEU A 55 -16.75 -5.46 8.46
C LEU A 55 -16.93 -6.10 7.08
N ILE A 56 -15.93 -6.81 6.58
CA ILE A 56 -16.00 -7.52 5.30
C ILE A 56 -17.08 -8.63 5.38
N ALA A 57 -17.11 -9.40 6.46
CA ALA A 57 -18.12 -10.45 6.67
C ALA A 57 -19.55 -9.87 6.74
N ALA A 58 -19.70 -8.63 7.23
CA ALA A 58 -20.96 -7.90 7.22
C ALA A 58 -21.29 -7.24 5.86
N GLY A 59 -20.52 -7.51 4.80
CA GLY A 59 -20.72 -6.94 3.46
C GLY A 59 -20.34 -5.46 3.37
N ARG A 60 -19.44 -4.98 4.22
CA ARG A 60 -18.97 -3.60 4.23
C ARG A 60 -17.60 -3.46 3.55
N ILE A 61 -17.31 -2.25 3.11
CA ILE A 61 -16.03 -1.84 2.56
C ILE A 61 -15.30 -1.00 3.62
N PRO A 62 -14.30 -1.54 4.33
CA PRO A 62 -13.50 -0.77 5.27
C PRO A 62 -12.67 0.29 4.53
N VAL A 63 -12.77 1.54 4.98
CA VAL A 63 -11.95 2.66 4.49
C VAL A 63 -11.06 3.10 5.64
N VAL A 64 -9.79 2.72 5.57
CA VAL A 64 -8.84 2.87 6.68
C VAL A 64 -8.04 4.16 6.53
N SER A 65 -7.99 4.99 7.58
CA SER A 65 -7.02 6.08 7.68
C SER A 65 -5.80 5.65 8.51
N THR A 66 -4.62 6.12 8.09
CA THR A 66 -3.34 5.56 8.51
C THR A 66 -2.71 6.34 9.67
N ILE A 67 -3.47 6.50 10.75
CA ILE A 67 -2.99 6.97 12.05
C ILE A 67 -3.12 5.84 13.07
N ALA A 68 -2.14 5.67 13.93
CA ALA A 68 -2.16 4.61 14.93
C ALA A 68 -1.34 4.97 16.18
N PRO A 69 -1.74 4.50 17.38
CA PRO A 69 -0.96 4.65 18.59
C PRO A 69 0.23 3.70 18.60
N ASP A 70 1.30 4.11 19.25
CA ASP A 70 2.34 3.21 19.70
C ASP A 70 1.95 2.53 21.04
N VAL A 71 2.88 1.74 21.60
CA VAL A 71 2.66 1.03 22.87
C VAL A 71 2.46 1.96 24.07
N ASP A 72 2.88 3.21 23.98
CA ASP A 72 2.71 4.25 25.00
C ASP A 72 1.43 5.07 24.77
N GLY A 73 0.66 4.79 23.73
CA GLY A 73 -0.57 5.48 23.37
C GLY A 73 -0.35 6.79 22.60
N VAL A 74 0.87 7.07 22.14
CA VAL A 74 1.17 8.24 21.32
C VAL A 74 0.79 7.96 19.87
N VAL A 75 -0.10 8.80 19.30
CA VAL A 75 -0.59 8.61 17.93
C VAL A 75 0.41 9.12 16.91
N HIS A 76 0.71 8.29 15.93
CA HIS A 76 1.62 8.55 14.82
C HIS A 76 0.89 8.56 13.49
N ASN A 77 1.35 9.40 12.57
CA ASN A 77 0.99 9.32 11.15
C ASN A 77 1.83 8.24 10.49
N ILE A 78 1.18 7.29 9.81
CA ILE A 78 1.83 6.20 9.09
C ILE A 78 1.72 6.46 7.59
N ASN A 79 2.78 6.18 6.83
CA ASN A 79 2.71 6.23 5.37
C ASN A 79 1.66 5.25 4.85
N ALA A 80 0.76 5.73 3.97
CA ALA A 80 -0.38 4.94 3.48
C ALA A 80 0.05 3.70 2.69
N ASP A 81 1.14 3.80 1.91
CA ASP A 81 1.68 2.67 1.14
C ASP A 81 2.16 1.56 2.08
N THR A 82 2.88 1.94 3.15
CA THR A 82 3.37 1.01 4.20
C THR A 82 2.21 0.35 4.96
N ALA A 83 1.20 1.14 5.35
CA ALA A 83 0.03 0.63 6.05
C ALA A 83 -0.79 -0.33 5.18
N ALA A 84 -0.98 0.00 3.89
CA ALA A 84 -1.68 -0.84 2.95
C ALA A 84 -0.99 -2.19 2.73
N ALA A 85 0.35 -2.18 2.60
CA ALA A 85 1.13 -3.41 2.47
C ALA A 85 1.03 -4.29 3.72
N ALA A 86 1.18 -3.70 4.92
CA ALA A 86 1.06 -4.41 6.19
C ALA A 86 -0.35 -5.03 6.38
N LEU A 87 -1.39 -4.27 6.03
CA LEU A 87 -2.76 -4.77 6.11
C LEU A 87 -3.03 -5.88 5.09
N ALA A 88 -2.55 -5.74 3.85
CA ALA A 88 -2.70 -6.76 2.82
C ALA A 88 -2.01 -8.08 3.21
N GLU A 89 -0.81 -8.00 3.77
CA GLU A 89 -0.06 -9.13 4.30
C GLU A 89 -0.84 -9.83 5.43
N ALA A 90 -1.29 -9.06 6.43
CA ALA A 90 -1.98 -9.59 7.61
C ALA A 90 -3.35 -10.21 7.27
N LEU A 91 -4.06 -9.68 6.28
CA LEU A 91 -5.33 -10.23 5.77
C LEU A 91 -5.15 -11.45 4.87
N GLY A 92 -3.95 -11.75 4.40
CA GLY A 92 -3.73 -12.72 3.33
C GLY A 92 -4.47 -12.31 2.04
N ALA A 93 -4.41 -11.02 1.69
CA ALA A 93 -5.14 -10.48 0.55
C ALA A 93 -4.71 -11.16 -0.77
N GLU A 94 -5.65 -11.32 -1.70
CA GLU A 94 -5.35 -11.88 -3.02
C GLU A 94 -4.55 -10.91 -3.89
N LYS A 95 -4.75 -9.61 -3.72
CA LYS A 95 -4.07 -8.55 -4.48
C LYS A 95 -3.90 -7.29 -3.62
N LEU A 96 -2.82 -6.56 -3.86
CA LEU A 96 -2.64 -5.18 -3.40
C LEU A 96 -2.60 -4.26 -4.61
N LEU A 97 -3.49 -3.27 -4.69
CA LEU A 97 -3.46 -2.23 -5.72
C LEU A 97 -2.98 -0.92 -5.14
N MET A 98 -1.86 -0.42 -5.66
CA MET A 98 -1.27 0.88 -5.32
C MET A 98 -1.68 1.89 -6.38
N LEU A 99 -2.65 2.75 -6.05
CA LEU A 99 -3.07 3.84 -6.93
C LEU A 99 -2.09 5.01 -6.83
N THR A 100 -1.55 5.43 -7.96
CA THR A 100 -0.54 6.48 -8.05
C THR A 100 -0.89 7.47 -9.17
N ASP A 101 -0.01 8.41 -9.43
CA ASP A 101 -0.11 9.42 -10.50
C ASP A 101 0.83 9.13 -11.69
N VAL A 102 1.31 7.89 -11.79
CA VAL A 102 2.10 7.39 -12.92
C VAL A 102 1.50 6.09 -13.45
N GLU A 103 1.72 5.81 -14.74
CA GLU A 103 1.14 4.65 -15.44
C GLU A 103 1.63 3.30 -14.88
N GLY A 104 2.82 3.27 -14.26
CA GLY A 104 3.43 2.08 -13.69
C GLY A 104 4.93 2.27 -13.51
N LEU A 105 5.68 1.17 -13.47
CA LEU A 105 7.13 1.15 -13.35
C LEU A 105 7.81 1.29 -14.72
N TYR A 106 8.74 2.23 -14.84
CA TYR A 106 9.60 2.40 -16.00
C TYR A 106 11.02 1.96 -15.67
N THR A 107 11.64 1.15 -16.54
CA THR A 107 13.05 0.75 -16.35
C THR A 107 14.04 1.84 -16.75
N ARG A 108 13.59 2.81 -17.56
CA ARG A 108 14.46 3.91 -18.08
C ARG A 108 13.65 5.20 -18.22
N TRP A 109 13.14 5.74 -17.11
CA TRP A 109 12.47 7.04 -17.16
C TRP A 109 13.40 8.13 -17.75
N PRO A 110 12.93 9.06 -18.63
CA PRO A 110 11.54 9.27 -19.08
C PRO A 110 11.10 8.51 -20.37
N ASP A 111 11.81 7.45 -20.73
CA ASP A 111 11.49 6.60 -21.88
C ASP A 111 10.19 5.83 -21.59
N ARG A 112 9.07 6.28 -22.22
CA ARG A 112 7.75 5.68 -22.00
C ARG A 112 7.62 4.27 -22.57
N ASP A 113 8.44 3.90 -23.56
CA ASP A 113 8.46 2.56 -24.14
C ASP A 113 9.13 1.54 -23.18
N SER A 114 9.70 2.04 -22.07
CA SER A 114 10.30 1.21 -21.02
C SER A 114 9.32 0.83 -19.89
N LEU A 115 8.02 1.08 -20.06
CA LEU A 115 6.98 0.65 -19.11
C LEU A 115 6.99 -0.88 -18.98
N VAL A 116 6.95 -1.36 -17.76
CA VAL A 116 6.98 -2.79 -17.43
C VAL A 116 5.57 -3.24 -17.02
N SER A 117 4.99 -4.20 -17.76
CA SER A 117 3.68 -4.74 -17.44
C SER A 117 3.72 -5.77 -16.29
N GLU A 118 4.78 -6.58 -16.22
CA GLU A 118 4.96 -7.57 -15.15
C GLU A 118 6.43 -7.69 -14.76
N ILE A 119 6.71 -7.84 -13.46
CA ILE A 119 8.05 -7.96 -12.90
C ILE A 119 8.04 -8.84 -11.65
N ASP A 120 9.05 -9.68 -11.49
CA ASP A 120 9.24 -10.46 -10.27
C ASP A 120 9.96 -9.65 -9.16
N THR A 121 9.75 -10.06 -7.90
CA THR A 121 10.35 -9.39 -6.74
C THR A 121 11.87 -9.37 -6.75
N ALA A 122 12.55 -10.39 -7.31
CA ALA A 122 14.00 -10.44 -7.35
C ALA A 122 14.57 -9.41 -8.35
N THR A 123 13.93 -9.27 -9.51
CA THR A 123 14.29 -8.26 -10.51
C THR A 123 13.96 -6.86 -10.00
N LEU A 124 12.80 -6.68 -9.38
CA LEU A 124 12.35 -5.41 -8.82
C LEU A 124 13.29 -4.91 -7.70
N THR A 125 13.74 -5.81 -6.82
CA THR A 125 14.73 -5.47 -5.78
C THR A 125 16.04 -4.95 -6.36
N ARG A 126 16.48 -5.48 -7.51
CA ARG A 126 17.71 -4.98 -8.19
C ARG A 126 17.50 -3.60 -8.82
N LEU A 127 16.29 -3.29 -9.25
CA LEU A 127 15.96 -1.98 -9.84
C LEU A 127 15.74 -0.88 -8.79
N LEU A 128 15.35 -1.24 -7.55
CA LEU A 128 14.99 -0.31 -6.49
C LEU A 128 15.97 0.86 -6.30
N PRO A 129 17.32 0.65 -6.29
CA PRO A 129 18.26 1.75 -6.14
C PRO A 129 18.31 2.74 -7.31
N THR A 130 17.71 2.41 -8.45
CA THR A 130 17.69 3.25 -9.67
C THR A 130 16.40 4.04 -9.83
N LEU A 131 15.42 3.81 -8.96
CA LEU A 131 14.11 4.43 -9.05
C LEU A 131 14.11 5.85 -8.48
N GLU A 132 13.20 6.68 -8.98
CA GLU A 132 12.96 8.00 -8.43
C GLU A 132 12.43 7.93 -6.98
N ALA A 133 12.84 8.87 -6.14
CA ALA A 133 12.53 8.89 -4.71
C ALA A 133 11.03 8.78 -4.39
N GLY A 134 10.16 9.36 -5.23
CA GLY A 134 8.70 9.27 -5.07
C GLY A 134 8.10 7.88 -5.33
N MET A 135 8.78 7.06 -6.15
CA MET A 135 8.35 5.70 -6.46
C MET A 135 8.81 4.67 -5.43
N VAL A 136 9.95 4.91 -4.77
CA VAL A 136 10.57 3.97 -3.82
C VAL A 136 9.60 3.45 -2.76
N PRO A 137 8.84 4.28 -2.01
CA PRO A 137 7.91 3.78 -0.98
C PRO A 137 6.84 2.84 -1.54
N LYS A 138 6.33 3.11 -2.74
CA LYS A 138 5.30 2.29 -3.40
C LYS A 138 5.85 0.94 -3.81
N ILE A 139 7.06 0.93 -4.35
CA ILE A 139 7.74 -0.32 -4.75
C ILE A 139 8.13 -1.14 -3.53
N GLU A 140 8.62 -0.52 -2.47
CA GLU A 140 8.90 -1.20 -1.19
C GLU A 140 7.62 -1.82 -0.60
N ALA A 141 6.48 -1.13 -0.67
CA ALA A 141 5.19 -1.65 -0.25
C ALA A 141 4.75 -2.87 -1.09
N CYS A 142 4.91 -2.82 -2.42
CA CYS A 142 4.65 -3.96 -3.29
C CYS A 142 5.56 -5.15 -2.98
N LEU A 143 6.87 -4.91 -2.81
CA LEU A 143 7.85 -5.94 -2.44
C LEU A 143 7.49 -6.57 -1.10
N ARG A 144 7.17 -5.77 -0.08
CA ARG A 144 6.75 -6.24 1.24
C ARG A 144 5.52 -7.14 1.12
N ALA A 145 4.46 -6.67 0.49
CA ALA A 145 3.21 -7.42 0.35
C ALA A 145 3.43 -8.78 -0.33
N VAL A 146 4.12 -8.80 -1.49
CA VAL A 146 4.34 -10.04 -2.24
C VAL A 146 5.28 -10.98 -1.50
N THR A 147 6.34 -10.48 -0.86
CA THR A 147 7.24 -11.30 -0.05
C THR A 147 6.51 -11.86 1.18
N GLY A 148 5.63 -11.08 1.80
CA GLY A 148 4.79 -11.45 2.94
C GLY A 148 3.65 -12.41 2.62
N GLY A 149 3.43 -12.75 1.34
CA GLY A 149 2.48 -13.81 0.96
C GLY A 149 1.33 -13.38 0.07
N VAL A 150 1.14 -12.09 -0.19
CA VAL A 150 0.16 -11.61 -1.17
C VAL A 150 0.56 -12.11 -2.57
N PRO A 151 -0.32 -12.77 -3.33
CA PRO A 151 0.02 -13.35 -4.63
C PRO A 151 0.53 -12.34 -5.65
N SER A 152 -0.04 -11.13 -5.67
CA SER A 152 0.41 -10.04 -6.54
C SER A 152 0.17 -8.66 -5.94
N ALA A 153 1.04 -7.70 -6.30
CA ALA A 153 0.83 -6.29 -6.04
C ALA A 153 0.89 -5.52 -7.36
N HIS A 154 0.08 -4.47 -7.50
CA HIS A 154 -0.08 -3.76 -8.76
C HIS A 154 0.11 -2.26 -8.52
N VAL A 155 0.87 -1.60 -9.39
CA VAL A 155 1.03 -0.13 -9.42
C VAL A 155 0.27 0.39 -10.62
N VAL A 156 -0.74 1.24 -10.38
CA VAL A 156 -1.72 1.65 -11.41
C VAL A 156 -1.95 3.16 -11.34
N ASP A 157 -2.11 3.81 -12.49
CA ASP A 157 -2.49 5.24 -12.54
C ASP A 157 -3.94 5.44 -12.10
N GLY A 158 -4.12 5.91 -10.87
CA GLY A 158 -5.44 6.18 -10.29
C GLY A 158 -6.22 7.32 -10.93
N ARG A 159 -5.60 8.09 -11.85
CA ARG A 159 -6.28 9.16 -12.61
C ARG A 159 -7.02 8.63 -13.83
N VAL A 160 -6.68 7.42 -14.28
CA VAL A 160 -7.37 6.76 -15.41
C VAL A 160 -8.72 6.24 -14.93
N ALA A 161 -9.78 6.65 -15.63
CA ALA A 161 -11.13 6.20 -15.30
C ALA A 161 -11.23 4.66 -15.42
N HIS A 162 -11.85 4.04 -14.41
CA HIS A 162 -12.04 2.59 -14.33
C HIS A 162 -10.76 1.75 -14.26
N CYS A 163 -9.59 2.34 -13.98
CA CYS A 163 -8.31 1.62 -13.89
C CYS A 163 -8.37 0.39 -12.96
N VAL A 164 -9.03 0.50 -11.81
CA VAL A 164 -9.22 -0.62 -10.87
C VAL A 164 -10.00 -1.77 -11.50
N LEU A 165 -11.05 -1.48 -12.26
CA LEU A 165 -11.85 -2.52 -12.92
C LEU A 165 -11.06 -3.20 -14.05
N VAL A 166 -10.35 -2.41 -14.84
CA VAL A 166 -9.50 -2.96 -15.91
C VAL A 166 -8.40 -3.84 -15.32
N GLU A 167 -7.71 -3.37 -14.27
CA GLU A 167 -6.64 -4.13 -13.61
C GLU A 167 -7.11 -5.43 -12.94
N LEU A 168 -8.35 -5.45 -12.42
CA LEU A 168 -8.88 -6.62 -11.74
C LEU A 168 -9.54 -7.65 -12.67
N PHE A 169 -10.11 -7.20 -13.80
CA PHE A 169 -10.99 -8.03 -14.62
C PHE A 169 -10.51 -8.25 -16.06
N THR A 170 -9.33 -7.75 -16.42
CA THR A 170 -8.70 -8.04 -17.74
C THR A 170 -7.31 -8.66 -17.56
N ASP A 171 -6.89 -9.43 -18.55
CA ASP A 171 -5.57 -10.07 -18.56
C ASP A 171 -4.43 -9.07 -18.83
N GLU A 172 -4.71 -8.01 -19.58
CA GLU A 172 -3.72 -7.02 -20.00
C GLU A 172 -3.38 -6.02 -18.88
N GLY A 173 -4.36 -5.70 -18.01
CA GLY A 173 -4.20 -4.68 -16.97
C GLY A 173 -3.92 -3.28 -17.52
N THR A 174 -3.56 -2.35 -16.65
CA THR A 174 -3.22 -0.95 -17.01
C THR A 174 -1.92 -0.47 -16.41
N GLY A 175 -1.28 -1.26 -15.54
CA GLY A 175 -0.14 -0.85 -14.75
C GLY A 175 1.00 -1.85 -14.75
N THR A 176 1.74 -1.88 -13.66
CA THR A 176 2.81 -2.85 -13.42
C THR A 176 2.38 -3.85 -12.36
N LYS A 177 2.36 -5.12 -12.72
CA LYS A 177 2.11 -6.25 -11.81
C LYS A 177 3.41 -6.78 -11.23
N VAL A 178 3.47 -6.92 -9.92
CA VAL A 178 4.61 -7.49 -9.18
C VAL A 178 4.21 -8.86 -8.65
N THR A 179 5.03 -9.89 -8.92
CA THR A 179 4.79 -11.29 -8.52
C THR A 179 6.02 -11.90 -7.85
N LYS A 180 5.84 -13.09 -7.27
CA LYS A 180 6.99 -13.93 -6.88
C LYS A 180 7.72 -14.44 -8.14
N PRO A 181 9.00 -14.78 -8.04
CA PRO A 181 9.76 -15.42 -9.14
C PRO A 181 9.14 -16.73 -9.60
#